data_236fea649dd2ffbb72d7226aa8a4a08b
#
_entry.id   236fea649dd2ffbb72d7226aa8a4a08b
#
_cell.length_a   1.000
_cell.length_b   1.000
_cell.length_c   1.000
_cell.angle_alpha   90.00
_cell.angle_beta   90.00
_cell.angle_gamma   90.00
#
_symmetry.space_group_name_H-M   'P 1'
#
loop_
_entity.id
_entity.type
_entity.pdbx_description
1 polymer ?
#
loop_
_entity_poly.entity_id
_entity_poly.type
_entity_poly.pdbx_seq_one_letter_code
_entity_poly.pdbx_strand_id
1 'polypeptide(L)'
;FNYSADIYYRFLHDRVQQAAYSLISEEEKECFHQQIGRILLEKYQAEHQLEDKIFDTVNQLNQGAILITDQLEKNQLAKLNLKAGKKAKASTAYDSALRYLEKGLELLTLNSWKTDYQLTLELYVETLESLYLNTKFSQIEKISDTILKEARDIFDKLKVYEIQIIYYFTIFQPQKAIDIALNVLPELGIKISLQENEI
;
A
#
# COMPACT_ATOMS: atom_id res chain seq x y z
N PHE A 1 33.43 -26.42 -14.34
CA PHE A 1 32.87 -26.16 -13.00
C PHE A 1 33.37 -24.79 -12.53
N ASN A 2 32.61 -23.74 -12.76
CA ASN A 2 32.86 -22.44 -12.16
C ASN A 2 32.01 -22.35 -10.88
N TYR A 3 32.62 -22.67 -9.75
CA TYR A 3 32.09 -22.28 -8.46
C TYR A 3 32.49 -20.81 -8.26
N SER A 4 31.58 -19.88 -8.58
CA SER A 4 31.64 -18.53 -8.04
C SER A 4 31.23 -18.65 -6.58
N ALA A 5 32.21 -18.73 -5.69
CA ALA A 5 31.97 -18.67 -4.26
C ALA A 5 31.43 -17.28 -3.97
N ASP A 6 30.16 -17.16 -3.61
CA ASP A 6 29.58 -15.90 -3.12
C ASP A 6 30.34 -15.48 -1.86
N ILE A 7 31.13 -14.41 -1.96
CA ILE A 7 31.88 -13.87 -0.84
C ILE A 7 30.95 -12.96 -0.06
N TYR A 8 30.63 -13.36 1.17
CA TYR A 8 29.81 -12.55 2.08
C TYR A 8 30.71 -11.78 3.05
N TYR A 9 30.48 -10.46 3.12
CA TYR A 9 31.10 -9.59 4.11
C TYR A 9 30.09 -9.26 5.21
N ARG A 10 30.53 -9.32 6.46
CA ARG A 10 29.72 -8.96 7.62
C ARG A 10 30.56 -8.13 8.57
N PHE A 11 29.98 -7.04 9.07
CA PHE A 11 30.57 -6.30 10.18
C PHE A 11 30.56 -7.17 11.45
N LEU A 12 31.69 -7.16 12.19
CA LEU A 12 31.80 -7.89 13.44
C LEU A 12 30.90 -7.31 14.55
N HIS A 13 30.65 -6.01 14.51
CA HIS A 13 29.85 -5.30 15.48
C HIS A 13 28.91 -4.30 14.81
N ASP A 14 27.64 -4.29 15.22
CA ASP A 14 26.62 -3.38 14.72
C ASP A 14 26.99 -1.91 14.90
N ARG A 15 27.70 -1.56 16.00
CA ARG A 15 28.18 -0.19 16.25
C ARG A 15 29.20 0.27 15.19
N VAL A 16 30.06 -0.62 14.70
CA VAL A 16 31.02 -0.30 13.64
C VAL A 16 30.28 -0.05 12.34
N GLN A 17 29.26 -0.87 12.03
CA GLN A 17 28.39 -0.69 10.89
C GLN A 17 27.66 0.66 10.97
N GLN A 18 27.05 0.98 12.12
CA GLN A 18 26.34 2.24 12.35
C GLN A 18 27.29 3.45 12.23
N ALA A 19 28.49 3.36 12.80
CA ALA A 19 29.49 4.42 12.72
C ALA A 19 29.93 4.65 11.26
N ALA A 20 30.23 3.58 10.52
CA ALA A 20 30.59 3.66 9.10
C ALA A 20 29.44 4.27 8.27
N TYR A 21 28.20 3.82 8.51
CA TYR A 21 27.02 4.33 7.81
C TYR A 21 26.75 5.82 8.14
N SER A 22 27.03 6.28 9.36
CA SER A 22 26.86 7.67 9.77
C SER A 22 27.86 8.64 9.12
N LEU A 23 28.97 8.14 8.56
CA LEU A 23 29.96 8.94 7.83
C LEU A 23 29.54 9.24 6.39
N ILE A 24 28.55 8.50 5.87
CA ILE A 24 28.04 8.70 4.52
C ILE A 24 27.03 9.85 4.53
N SER A 25 27.13 10.77 3.58
CA SER A 25 26.15 11.86 3.42
C SER A 25 24.76 11.31 3.06
N GLU A 26 23.70 12.05 3.37
CA GLU A 26 22.33 11.60 3.05
C GLU A 26 22.14 11.39 1.53
N GLU A 27 22.70 12.28 0.71
CA GLU A 27 22.64 12.17 -0.75
C GLU A 27 23.33 10.88 -1.27
N GLU A 28 24.49 10.55 -0.70
CA GLU A 28 25.18 9.29 -1.04
C GLU A 28 24.38 8.06 -0.56
N LYS A 29 23.77 8.13 0.62
CA LYS A 29 22.90 7.05 1.13
C LYS A 29 21.73 6.78 0.18
N GLU A 30 21.04 7.83 -0.26
CA GLU A 30 19.93 7.72 -1.21
C GLU A 30 20.40 7.04 -2.52
N CYS A 31 21.57 7.42 -3.03
CA CYS A 31 22.17 6.84 -4.23
C CYS A 31 22.50 5.35 -4.03
N PHE A 32 23.16 5.00 -2.92
CA PHE A 32 23.47 3.60 -2.62
C PHE A 32 22.22 2.76 -2.43
N HIS A 33 21.22 3.25 -1.72
CA HIS A 33 19.95 2.54 -1.53
C HIS A 33 19.24 2.31 -2.86
N GLN A 34 19.22 3.29 -3.76
CA GLN A 34 18.62 3.12 -5.09
C GLN A 34 19.36 2.04 -5.89
N GLN A 35 20.70 2.08 -5.91
CA GLN A 35 21.51 1.09 -6.64
C GLN A 35 21.33 -0.32 -6.07
N ILE A 36 21.43 -0.46 -4.75
CA ILE A 36 21.21 -1.75 -4.08
C ILE A 36 19.79 -2.28 -4.38
N GLY A 37 18.79 -1.42 -4.28
CA GLY A 37 17.40 -1.79 -4.56
C GLY A 37 17.19 -2.31 -5.98
N ARG A 38 17.81 -1.66 -7.00
CA ARG A 38 17.76 -2.12 -8.39
C ARG A 38 18.45 -3.47 -8.58
N ILE A 39 19.64 -3.65 -7.99
CA ILE A 39 20.37 -4.92 -8.03
C ILE A 39 19.56 -6.05 -7.39
N LEU A 40 18.96 -5.80 -6.22
CA LEU A 40 18.13 -6.78 -5.54
C LEU A 40 16.88 -7.12 -6.37
N LEU A 41 16.24 -6.12 -6.98
CA LEU A 41 15.08 -6.32 -7.83
C LEU A 41 15.40 -7.22 -9.02
N GLU A 42 16.47 -6.91 -9.76
CA GLU A 42 16.92 -7.73 -10.90
C GLU A 42 17.26 -9.15 -10.47
N LYS A 43 18.06 -9.31 -9.40
CA LYS A 43 18.45 -10.61 -8.86
C LYS A 43 17.23 -11.46 -8.49
N TYR A 44 16.35 -10.95 -7.64
CA TYR A 44 15.24 -11.74 -7.12
C TYR A 44 14.12 -11.96 -8.14
N GLN A 45 13.99 -11.09 -9.15
CA GLN A 45 13.14 -11.38 -10.32
C GLN A 45 13.68 -12.55 -11.14
N ALA A 46 14.98 -12.57 -11.43
CA ALA A 46 15.62 -13.63 -12.18
C ALA A 46 15.59 -14.99 -11.43
N GLU A 47 15.70 -14.96 -10.11
CA GLU A 47 15.64 -16.14 -9.25
C GLU A 47 14.21 -16.57 -8.86
N HIS A 48 13.17 -15.88 -9.30
CA HIS A 48 11.77 -16.07 -8.90
C HIS A 48 11.53 -16.02 -7.37
N GLN A 49 12.35 -15.23 -6.66
CA GLN A 49 12.30 -15.07 -5.20
C GLN A 49 11.77 -13.72 -4.74
N LEU A 50 11.32 -12.86 -5.67
CA LEU A 50 10.93 -11.49 -5.36
C LEU A 50 9.80 -11.43 -4.32
N GLU A 51 8.87 -12.36 -4.34
CA GLU A 51 7.78 -12.38 -3.37
C GLU A 51 8.28 -12.60 -1.95
N ASP A 52 9.24 -13.51 -1.75
CA ASP A 52 9.84 -13.80 -0.44
C ASP A 52 10.72 -12.64 0.04
N LYS A 53 11.43 -11.98 -0.87
CA LYS A 53 12.40 -10.92 -0.64
C LYS A 53 11.84 -9.51 -0.88
N ILE A 54 10.51 -9.37 -0.96
CA ILE A 54 9.86 -8.10 -1.32
C ILE A 54 10.22 -6.97 -0.37
N PHE A 55 10.27 -7.23 0.94
CA PHE A 55 10.57 -6.20 1.93
C PHE A 55 12.02 -5.70 1.82
N ASP A 56 12.99 -6.62 1.63
CA ASP A 56 14.40 -6.26 1.46
C ASP A 56 14.58 -5.33 0.26
N THR A 57 13.93 -5.67 -0.86
CA THR A 57 14.00 -4.91 -2.11
C THR A 57 13.29 -3.55 -1.99
N VAL A 58 12.05 -3.54 -1.51
CA VAL A 58 11.21 -2.33 -1.46
C VAL A 58 11.76 -1.33 -0.46
N ASN A 59 12.30 -1.78 0.67
CA ASN A 59 12.92 -0.88 1.65
C ASN A 59 14.10 -0.12 1.06
N GLN A 60 14.96 -0.79 0.29
CA GLN A 60 16.08 -0.13 -0.38
C GLN A 60 15.59 0.88 -1.42
N LEU A 61 14.66 0.47 -2.29
CA LEU A 61 14.12 1.34 -3.34
C LEU A 61 13.38 2.55 -2.75
N ASN A 62 12.64 2.38 -1.67
CA ASN A 62 11.91 3.49 -1.02
C ASN A 62 12.85 4.54 -0.42
N GLN A 63 14.01 4.15 0.11
CA GLN A 63 15.01 5.08 0.63
C GLN A 63 15.66 5.90 -0.51
N GLY A 64 15.84 5.31 -1.68
CA GLY A 64 16.38 6.00 -2.86
C GLY A 64 15.29 6.59 -3.78
N ALA A 65 14.01 6.54 -3.40
CA ALA A 65 12.90 6.91 -4.29
C ALA A 65 12.91 8.37 -4.76
N ILE A 66 13.49 9.27 -3.98
CA ILE A 66 13.61 10.70 -4.34
C ILE A 66 14.44 10.92 -5.61
N LEU A 67 15.37 10.02 -5.89
CA LEU A 67 16.24 10.08 -7.07
C LEU A 67 15.57 9.50 -8.33
N ILE A 68 14.40 8.86 -8.19
CA ILE A 68 13.67 8.30 -9.33
C ILE A 68 12.91 9.43 -10.04
N THR A 69 13.33 9.77 -11.23
CA THR A 69 12.69 10.80 -12.06
C THR A 69 11.73 10.22 -13.08
N ASP A 70 12.01 9.00 -13.58
CA ASP A 70 11.17 8.32 -14.57
C ASP A 70 9.86 7.83 -13.96
N GLN A 71 8.72 8.18 -14.60
CA GLN A 71 7.40 7.81 -14.10
C GLN A 71 7.10 6.32 -14.23
N LEU A 72 7.65 5.64 -15.23
CA LEU A 72 7.48 4.19 -15.36
C LEU A 72 8.14 3.45 -14.20
N GLU A 73 9.35 3.89 -13.81
CA GLU A 73 10.05 3.34 -12.64
C GLU A 73 9.29 3.64 -11.35
N LYS A 74 8.74 4.87 -11.19
CA LYS A 74 7.86 5.21 -10.06
C LYS A 74 6.64 4.30 -10.00
N ASN A 75 5.97 4.05 -11.11
CA ASN A 75 4.82 3.16 -11.17
C ASN A 75 5.19 1.70 -10.86
N GLN A 76 6.38 1.25 -11.27
CA GLN A 76 6.90 -0.07 -10.87
C GLN A 76 7.13 -0.15 -9.36
N LEU A 77 7.74 0.87 -8.77
CA LEU A 77 7.95 0.93 -7.32
C LEU A 77 6.61 1.03 -6.56
N ALA A 78 5.62 1.75 -7.09
CA ALA A 78 4.27 1.78 -6.53
C ALA A 78 3.61 0.39 -6.51
N LYS A 79 3.76 -0.40 -7.60
CA LYS A 79 3.30 -1.80 -7.65
C LYS A 79 4.01 -2.69 -6.63
N LEU A 80 5.31 -2.49 -6.43
CA LEU A 80 6.08 -3.23 -5.43
C LEU A 80 5.64 -2.85 -4.00
N ASN A 81 5.38 -1.58 -3.75
CA ASN A 81 4.83 -1.09 -2.48
C ASN A 81 3.44 -1.68 -2.20
N LEU A 82 2.56 -1.76 -3.20
CA LEU A 82 1.26 -2.42 -3.09
C LEU A 82 1.41 -3.89 -2.67
N LYS A 83 2.32 -4.64 -3.31
CA LYS A 83 2.60 -6.04 -2.96
C LYS A 83 3.15 -6.17 -1.54
N ALA A 84 4.11 -5.32 -1.16
CA ALA A 84 4.67 -5.31 0.19
C ALA A 84 3.60 -4.96 1.24
N GLY A 85 2.75 -3.98 0.96
CA GLY A 85 1.62 -3.60 1.81
C GLY A 85 0.64 -4.75 2.03
N LYS A 86 0.21 -5.41 0.96
CA LYS A 86 -0.67 -6.59 1.04
C LYS A 86 -0.03 -7.73 1.85
N LYS A 87 1.26 -8.02 1.63
CA LYS A 87 1.98 -9.05 2.38
C LYS A 87 2.12 -8.71 3.86
N ALA A 88 2.44 -7.46 4.18
CA ALA A 88 2.51 -6.98 5.57
C ALA A 88 1.15 -7.06 6.26
N LYS A 89 0.06 -6.66 5.58
CA LYS A 89 -1.32 -6.78 6.08
C LYS A 89 -1.70 -8.23 6.37
N ALA A 90 -1.40 -9.15 5.46
CA ALA A 90 -1.64 -10.59 5.65
C ALA A 90 -0.88 -11.17 6.84
N SER A 91 0.26 -10.57 7.21
CA SER A 91 1.04 -10.92 8.42
C SER A 91 0.64 -10.10 9.66
N THR A 92 -0.50 -9.42 9.64
CA THR A 92 -1.01 -8.55 10.73
C THR A 92 -0.11 -7.37 11.10
N ALA A 93 0.91 -7.07 10.28
CA ALA A 93 1.80 -5.93 10.47
C ALA A 93 1.18 -4.64 9.86
N TYR A 94 0.03 -4.24 10.39
CA TYR A 94 -0.84 -3.20 9.79
C TYR A 94 -0.16 -1.84 9.66
N ASP A 95 0.65 -1.43 10.63
CA ASP A 95 1.39 -0.16 10.54
C ASP A 95 2.45 -0.18 9.43
N SER A 96 3.14 -1.32 9.26
CA SER A 96 4.07 -1.50 8.14
C SER A 96 3.33 -1.55 6.80
N ALA A 97 2.18 -2.21 6.74
CA ALA A 97 1.32 -2.24 5.56
C ALA A 97 0.94 -0.82 5.12
N LEU A 98 0.47 -0.01 6.06
CA LEU A 98 0.08 1.38 5.78
C LEU A 98 1.25 2.20 5.24
N ARG A 99 2.45 2.10 5.84
CA ARG A 99 3.64 2.83 5.34
C ARG A 99 3.99 2.47 3.89
N TYR A 100 3.95 1.19 3.52
CA TYR A 100 4.18 0.79 2.13
C TYR A 100 3.10 1.33 1.19
N LEU A 101 1.84 1.25 1.58
CA LEU A 101 0.72 1.69 0.75
C LEU A 101 0.72 3.21 0.55
N GLU A 102 0.95 3.98 1.61
CA GLU A 102 1.11 5.44 1.53
C GLU A 102 2.28 5.81 0.62
N LYS A 103 3.42 5.10 0.73
CA LYS A 103 4.55 5.31 -0.19
C LYS A 103 4.19 4.99 -1.64
N GLY A 104 3.40 3.94 -1.87
CA GLY A 104 2.86 3.62 -3.18
C GLY A 104 2.01 4.76 -3.76
N LEU A 105 1.13 5.36 -2.95
CA LEU A 105 0.30 6.49 -3.35
C LEU A 105 1.13 7.76 -3.69
N GLU A 106 2.19 8.05 -2.92
CA GLU A 106 3.09 9.19 -3.17
C GLU A 106 3.79 9.11 -4.53
N LEU A 107 4.02 7.91 -5.05
CA LEU A 107 4.72 7.68 -6.32
C LEU A 107 3.81 7.88 -7.54
N LEU A 108 2.49 7.90 -7.34
CA LEU A 108 1.52 8.07 -8.42
C LEU A 108 1.46 9.50 -8.93
N THR A 109 1.12 9.66 -10.22
CA THR A 109 0.83 10.97 -10.78
C THR A 109 -0.54 11.49 -10.35
N LEU A 110 -0.75 12.79 -10.44
CA LEU A 110 -2.07 13.41 -10.20
C LEU A 110 -3.17 12.87 -11.13
N ASN A 111 -2.80 12.37 -12.30
CA ASN A 111 -3.73 11.80 -13.28
C ASN A 111 -3.80 10.27 -13.23
N SER A 112 -3.27 9.62 -12.19
CA SER A 112 -3.17 8.16 -12.09
C SER A 112 -4.52 7.44 -12.19
N TRP A 113 -5.61 8.04 -11.72
CA TRP A 113 -6.96 7.53 -11.92
C TRP A 113 -7.38 7.37 -13.39
N LYS A 114 -6.72 8.08 -14.31
CA LYS A 114 -6.95 7.97 -15.76
C LYS A 114 -5.92 7.06 -16.42
N THR A 115 -4.65 7.16 -16.03
CA THR A 115 -3.52 6.49 -16.70
C THR A 115 -3.22 5.09 -16.16
N ASP A 116 -3.42 4.86 -14.85
CA ASP A 116 -3.14 3.61 -14.14
C ASP A 116 -4.25 3.28 -13.16
N TYR A 117 -5.50 3.24 -13.65
CA TYR A 117 -6.70 3.12 -12.84
C TYR A 117 -6.65 1.97 -11.85
N GLN A 118 -6.34 0.76 -12.31
CA GLN A 118 -6.34 -0.44 -11.47
C GLN A 118 -5.34 -0.35 -10.31
N LEU A 119 -4.11 0.09 -10.60
CA LEU A 119 -3.09 0.28 -9.56
C LEU A 119 -3.52 1.34 -8.55
N THR A 120 -4.08 2.45 -9.04
CA THR A 120 -4.54 3.56 -8.20
C THR A 120 -5.67 3.11 -7.29
N LEU A 121 -6.69 2.46 -7.85
CA LEU A 121 -7.83 1.93 -7.08
C LEU A 121 -7.37 0.95 -6.00
N GLU A 122 -6.53 -0.03 -6.36
CA GLU A 122 -6.04 -1.02 -5.40
C GLU A 122 -5.23 -0.37 -4.27
N LEU A 123 -4.34 0.58 -4.57
CA LEU A 123 -3.57 1.29 -3.55
C LEU A 123 -4.49 2.06 -2.60
N TYR A 124 -5.49 2.77 -3.12
CA TYR A 124 -6.44 3.52 -2.30
C TYR A 124 -7.30 2.60 -1.43
N VAL A 125 -7.83 1.52 -1.98
CA VAL A 125 -8.66 0.55 -1.24
C VAL A 125 -7.86 -0.16 -0.15
N GLU A 126 -6.65 -0.62 -0.47
CA GLU A 126 -5.75 -1.26 0.51
C GLU A 126 -5.31 -0.28 1.61
N THR A 127 -5.08 1.00 1.25
CA THR A 127 -4.79 2.06 2.22
C THR A 127 -5.97 2.29 3.14
N LEU A 128 -7.19 2.39 2.61
CA LEU A 128 -8.42 2.58 3.38
C LEU A 128 -8.61 1.46 4.41
N GLU A 129 -8.46 0.20 3.99
CA GLU A 129 -8.55 -0.95 4.90
C GLU A 129 -7.45 -0.92 5.96
N SER A 130 -6.22 -0.57 5.57
CA SER A 130 -5.10 -0.48 6.52
C SER A 130 -5.27 0.67 7.52
N LEU A 131 -5.87 1.79 7.13
CA LEU A 131 -6.24 2.88 8.05
C LEU A 131 -7.25 2.39 9.09
N TYR A 132 -8.27 1.66 8.68
CA TYR A 132 -9.25 1.08 9.59
C TYR A 132 -8.59 0.11 10.57
N LEU A 133 -7.78 -0.84 10.08
CA LEU A 133 -7.08 -1.82 10.89
C LEU A 133 -6.07 -1.20 11.87
N ASN A 134 -5.52 -0.04 11.55
CA ASN A 134 -4.64 0.75 12.41
C ASN A 134 -5.39 1.75 13.31
N THR A 135 -6.73 1.75 13.32
CA THR A 135 -7.55 2.71 14.06
C THR A 135 -7.25 4.19 13.73
N LYS A 136 -6.69 4.47 12.55
CA LYS A 136 -6.40 5.85 12.07
C LYS A 136 -7.64 6.46 11.41
N PHE A 137 -8.70 6.59 12.17
CA PHE A 137 -10.05 6.93 11.72
C PHE A 137 -10.20 8.32 11.09
N SER A 138 -9.33 9.26 11.45
CA SER A 138 -9.40 10.64 10.93
C SER A 138 -9.22 10.78 9.41
N GLN A 139 -8.67 9.76 8.74
CA GLN A 139 -8.41 9.77 7.31
C GLN A 139 -9.43 8.95 6.50
N ILE A 140 -10.24 8.12 7.16
CA ILE A 140 -11.14 7.17 6.50
C ILE A 140 -12.13 7.88 5.58
N GLU A 141 -12.82 8.90 6.07
CA GLU A 141 -13.82 9.63 5.27
C GLU A 141 -13.20 10.24 4.00
N LYS A 142 -12.05 10.92 4.16
CA LYS A 142 -11.36 11.56 3.02
C LYS A 142 -10.94 10.56 1.94
N ILE A 143 -10.37 9.42 2.35
CA ILE A 143 -9.93 8.38 1.40
C ILE A 143 -11.14 7.72 0.76
N SER A 144 -12.18 7.40 1.53
CA SER A 144 -13.45 6.86 1.01
C SER A 144 -14.07 7.77 -0.04
N ASP A 145 -14.21 9.08 0.25
CA ASP A 145 -14.79 10.04 -0.68
C ASP A 145 -14.00 10.12 -1.98
N THR A 146 -12.66 10.04 -1.88
CA THR A 146 -11.80 10.02 -3.07
C THR A 146 -12.09 8.80 -3.95
N ILE A 147 -12.18 7.61 -3.34
CA ILE A 147 -12.47 6.39 -4.11
C ILE A 147 -13.87 6.44 -4.70
N LEU A 148 -14.88 6.80 -3.90
CA LEU A 148 -16.28 6.83 -4.34
C LEU A 148 -16.50 7.82 -5.51
N LYS A 149 -15.74 8.90 -5.54
CA LYS A 149 -15.79 9.91 -6.62
C LYS A 149 -15.16 9.41 -7.92
N GLU A 150 -14.04 8.69 -7.83
CA GLU A 150 -13.22 8.29 -8.98
C GLU A 150 -13.53 6.87 -9.47
N ALA A 151 -14.19 6.04 -8.66
CA ALA A 151 -14.56 4.67 -8.99
C ALA A 151 -15.55 4.61 -10.16
N ARG A 152 -15.30 3.68 -11.10
CA ARG A 152 -16.01 3.61 -12.39
C ARG A 152 -17.35 2.89 -12.29
N ASP A 153 -17.46 1.92 -11.40
CA ASP A 153 -18.68 1.13 -11.23
C ASP A 153 -18.94 0.79 -9.76
N ILE A 154 -20.06 0.12 -9.51
CA ILE A 154 -20.47 -0.26 -8.15
C ILE A 154 -19.52 -1.28 -7.52
N PHE A 155 -18.92 -2.18 -8.31
CA PHE A 155 -18.04 -3.22 -7.80
C PHE A 155 -16.73 -2.66 -7.25
N ASP A 156 -16.22 -1.59 -7.89
CA ASP A 156 -15.05 -0.85 -7.41
C ASP A 156 -15.32 -0.16 -6.06
N LYS A 157 -16.59 0.17 -5.77
CA LYS A 157 -17.03 0.85 -4.53
C LYS A 157 -17.35 -0.09 -3.38
N LEU A 158 -17.61 -1.37 -3.66
CA LEU A 158 -18.13 -2.32 -2.65
C LEU A 158 -17.26 -2.39 -1.41
N LYS A 159 -15.94 -2.52 -1.58
CA LYS A 159 -15.01 -2.60 -0.45
C LYS A 159 -15.00 -1.33 0.39
N VAL A 160 -15.20 -0.17 -0.23
CA VAL A 160 -15.28 1.12 0.46
C VAL A 160 -16.53 1.15 1.34
N TYR A 161 -17.69 0.77 0.79
CA TYR A 161 -18.94 0.72 1.55
C TYR A 161 -18.86 -0.28 2.71
N GLU A 162 -18.27 -1.46 2.49
CA GLU A 162 -18.02 -2.44 3.55
C GLU A 162 -17.22 -1.81 4.71
N ILE A 163 -16.09 -1.15 4.40
CA ILE A 163 -15.24 -0.52 5.40
C ILE A 163 -15.97 0.63 6.09
N GLN A 164 -16.72 1.48 5.36
CA GLN A 164 -17.49 2.56 5.95
C GLN A 164 -18.57 2.04 6.90
N ILE A 165 -19.29 0.99 6.54
CA ILE A 165 -20.32 0.36 7.39
C ILE A 165 -19.68 -0.11 8.70
N ILE A 166 -18.60 -0.87 8.63
CA ILE A 166 -17.89 -1.38 9.81
C ILE A 166 -17.32 -0.21 10.64
N TYR A 167 -16.74 0.78 9.99
CA TYR A 167 -16.20 1.98 10.64
C TYR A 167 -17.27 2.74 11.43
N TYR A 168 -18.44 3.03 10.82
CA TYR A 168 -19.50 3.76 11.51
C TYR A 168 -20.11 2.96 12.67
N PHE A 169 -20.18 1.63 12.57
CA PHE A 169 -20.52 0.78 13.72
C PHE A 169 -19.47 0.90 14.83
N THR A 170 -18.20 0.87 14.50
CA THR A 170 -17.08 0.96 15.46
C THR A 170 -17.09 2.27 16.23
N ILE A 171 -17.46 3.39 15.59
CA ILE A 171 -17.51 4.72 16.23
C ILE A 171 -18.89 5.05 16.80
N PHE A 172 -19.75 4.06 17.02
CA PHE A 172 -21.09 4.20 17.60
C PHE A 172 -22.04 5.13 16.81
N GLN A 173 -21.97 5.11 15.48
CA GLN A 173 -22.87 5.81 14.56
C GLN A 173 -23.64 4.82 13.67
N PRO A 174 -24.44 3.87 14.24
CA PRO A 174 -25.06 2.81 13.48
C PRO A 174 -26.06 3.30 12.44
N GLN A 175 -26.69 4.47 12.67
CA GLN A 175 -27.62 5.04 11.71
C GLN A 175 -26.94 5.33 10.38
N LYS A 176 -25.73 5.93 10.39
CA LYS A 176 -24.97 6.16 9.15
C LYS A 176 -24.61 4.86 8.44
N ALA A 177 -24.24 3.82 9.19
CA ALA A 177 -23.95 2.51 8.62
C ALA A 177 -25.16 1.91 7.90
N ILE A 178 -26.35 2.01 8.53
CA ILE A 178 -27.63 1.55 7.95
C ILE A 178 -27.96 2.37 6.71
N ASP A 179 -27.84 3.69 6.76
CA ASP A 179 -28.13 4.56 5.63
C ASP A 179 -27.25 4.22 4.40
N ILE A 180 -25.96 3.97 4.62
CA ILE A 180 -25.04 3.51 3.55
C ILE A 180 -25.51 2.18 2.99
N ALA A 181 -25.79 1.18 3.84
CA ALA A 181 -26.24 -0.14 3.39
C ALA A 181 -27.53 -0.04 2.57
N LEU A 182 -28.53 0.71 3.04
CA LEU A 182 -29.80 0.91 2.35
C LEU A 182 -29.67 1.62 1.00
N ASN A 183 -28.70 2.51 0.87
CA ASN A 183 -28.41 3.20 -0.38
C ASN A 183 -27.70 2.31 -1.41
N VAL A 184 -26.85 1.41 -0.96
CA VAL A 184 -26.03 0.53 -1.85
C VAL A 184 -26.82 -0.68 -2.35
N LEU A 185 -27.65 -1.29 -1.52
CA LEU A 185 -28.38 -2.52 -1.86
C LEU A 185 -29.23 -2.42 -3.13
N PRO A 186 -29.99 -1.32 -3.37
CA PRO A 186 -30.72 -1.15 -4.62
C PRO A 186 -29.82 -1.06 -5.86
N GLU A 187 -28.62 -0.46 -5.75
CA GLU A 187 -27.65 -0.43 -6.85
C GLU A 187 -27.12 -1.81 -7.23
N LEU A 188 -27.12 -2.75 -6.27
CA LEU A 188 -26.79 -4.16 -6.46
C LEU A 188 -28.01 -5.01 -6.90
N GLY A 189 -29.17 -4.39 -7.15
CA GLY A 189 -30.40 -5.08 -7.52
C GLY A 189 -31.13 -5.77 -6.37
N ILE A 190 -30.70 -5.54 -5.13
CA ILE A 190 -31.32 -6.12 -3.93
C ILE A 190 -32.39 -5.17 -3.41
N LYS A 191 -33.66 -5.62 -3.45
CA LYS A 191 -34.80 -4.88 -2.88
C LYS A 191 -35.05 -5.34 -1.45
N ILE A 192 -34.91 -4.42 -0.49
CA ILE A 192 -35.31 -4.66 0.90
C ILE A 192 -36.70 -4.03 1.07
N SER A 193 -37.69 -4.87 1.46
CA SER A 193 -38.98 -4.38 1.96
C SER A 193 -38.84 -4.17 3.47
N LEU A 194 -38.70 -2.93 3.90
CA LEU A 194 -38.86 -2.60 5.32
C LEU A 194 -40.34 -2.72 5.61
N GLN A 195 -40.82 -3.87 6.16
CA GLN A 195 -42.13 -3.91 6.78
C GLN A 195 -42.05 -3.04 8.03
N GLU A 196 -42.72 -1.91 8.03
CA GLU A 196 -43.07 -1.19 9.25
C GLU A 196 -43.96 -2.13 10.07
N ASN A 197 -43.37 -2.83 11.01
CA ASN A 197 -44.14 -3.42 12.09
C ASN A 197 -44.56 -2.26 12.99
N GLU A 198 -45.76 -1.76 12.80
CA GLU A 198 -46.47 -0.95 13.78
C GLU A 198 -46.50 -1.76 15.10
N ILE A 199 -45.79 -1.27 16.13
CA ILE A 199 -45.89 -1.73 17.52
C ILE A 199 -46.86 -0.78 18.23
#